data_4cfe356a1180fb0b492d1754430675ed
#
_entry.id   4cfe356a1180fb0b492d1754430675ed
#
_cell.length_a   1.000
_cell.length_b   1.000
_cell.length_c   1.000
_cell.angle_alpha   90.00
_cell.angle_beta   90.00
_cell.angle_gamma   90.00
#
_symmetry.space_group_name_H-M   'P 1'
#
loop_
_entity.id
_entity.type
_entity.pdbx_description
1 polymer ?
#
loop_
_entity_poly.entity_id
_entity_poly.type
_entity_poly.pdbx_seq_one_letter_code
_entity_poly.pdbx_strand_id
1 'polypeptide(L)'
;MKNLLKFNLFAALMLSVSAFAVDGMAVIDMRTAVLSTQAAADAFKALEEDADYASNLEEAQSLQAERQAIAEKLQKELETLSQEQIAKMQKDIQDKGKDLEFLAGKIQQAQEETAQRVFSENGAAMQKIIGELIQAKQIK
;
A
#
# COMPACT_ATOMS: atom_id res chain seq x y z
N MET A 1 -11.21 7.37 20.55
CA MET A 1 -11.69 7.52 19.17
C MET A 1 -10.54 7.67 18.15
N LYS A 2 -9.35 7.06 18.40
CA LYS A 2 -8.16 7.15 17.50
C LYS A 2 -7.93 5.90 16.62
N ASN A 3 -8.75 4.86 16.75
CA ASN A 3 -8.53 3.58 16.05
C ASN A 3 -9.44 3.33 14.84
N LEU A 4 -10.36 4.25 14.51
CA LEU A 4 -11.26 4.10 13.37
C LEU A 4 -10.65 4.50 12.01
N LEU A 5 -9.55 5.26 12.02
CA LEU A 5 -8.94 5.73 10.76
C LEU A 5 -8.03 4.70 10.08
N LYS A 6 -7.55 3.69 10.83
CA LYS A 6 -6.66 2.66 10.29
C LYS A 6 -7.38 1.56 9.49
N PHE A 7 -8.69 1.41 9.68
CA PHE A 7 -9.47 0.33 9.05
C PHE A 7 -10.03 0.69 7.66
N ASN A 8 -10.09 1.98 7.31
CA ASN A 8 -10.75 2.43 6.07
C ASN A 8 -9.87 2.41 4.81
N LEU A 9 -8.55 2.21 4.91
CA LEU A 9 -7.70 2.18 3.72
C LEU A 9 -7.72 0.82 3.01
N PHE A 10 -8.09 -0.26 3.72
CA PHE A 10 -8.13 -1.62 3.16
C PHE A 10 -9.49 -1.98 2.53
N ALA A 11 -10.57 -1.29 2.93
CA ALA A 11 -11.93 -1.58 2.46
C ALA A 11 -12.27 -1.01 1.06
N ALA A 12 -11.43 -0.14 0.51
CA ALA A 12 -11.71 0.54 -0.76
C ALA A 12 -11.30 -0.24 -2.02
N LEU A 13 -10.69 -1.43 -1.88
CA LEU A 13 -10.23 -2.22 -3.04
C LEU A 13 -11.20 -3.31 -3.50
N MET A 14 -12.42 -3.38 -2.92
CA MET A 14 -13.49 -4.28 -3.37
C MET A 14 -14.30 -3.63 -4.51
N LEU A 15 -13.64 -3.26 -5.61
CA LEU A 15 -14.33 -2.80 -6.81
C LEU A 15 -14.54 -3.98 -7.77
N SER A 16 -15.76 -4.48 -7.73
CA SER A 16 -16.55 -5.11 -8.80
C SER A 16 -15.76 -5.55 -10.03
N VAL A 17 -15.35 -6.81 -10.04
CA VAL A 17 -15.04 -7.54 -11.27
C VAL A 17 -16.35 -7.84 -11.97
N SER A 18 -16.73 -7.02 -12.95
CA SER A 18 -17.80 -7.35 -13.89
C SER A 18 -17.32 -8.53 -14.73
N ALA A 19 -17.72 -9.73 -14.39
CA ALA A 19 -17.49 -10.92 -15.20
C ALA A 19 -18.37 -10.80 -16.46
N PHE A 20 -17.78 -10.43 -17.58
CA PHE A 20 -18.39 -10.66 -18.88
C PHE A 20 -18.30 -12.16 -19.19
N ALA A 21 -19.33 -12.89 -18.87
CA ALA A 21 -19.45 -14.30 -19.28
C ALA A 21 -19.78 -14.35 -20.77
N VAL A 22 -18.78 -14.61 -21.58
CA VAL A 22 -18.99 -15.16 -22.92
C VAL A 22 -19.24 -16.65 -22.73
N ASP A 23 -20.29 -17.20 -23.34
CA ASP A 23 -20.74 -18.59 -23.15
C ASP A 23 -19.56 -19.56 -23.32
N GLY A 24 -19.14 -20.22 -22.20
CA GLY A 24 -18.03 -21.17 -22.18
C GLY A 24 -16.64 -20.57 -21.91
N MET A 25 -16.48 -19.27 -21.67
CA MET A 25 -15.23 -18.64 -21.27
C MET A 25 -15.32 -18.06 -19.85
N ALA A 26 -14.33 -18.37 -19.01
CA ALA A 26 -14.15 -17.73 -17.71
C ALA A 26 -12.79 -17.03 -17.65
N VAL A 27 -12.76 -15.79 -17.18
CA VAL A 27 -11.53 -15.04 -16.91
C VAL A 27 -11.30 -14.99 -15.41
N ILE A 28 -10.14 -15.45 -14.96
CA ILE A 28 -9.76 -15.43 -13.55
C ILE A 28 -8.55 -14.50 -13.41
N ASP A 29 -8.71 -13.46 -12.60
CA ASP A 29 -7.57 -12.67 -12.15
C ASP A 29 -6.88 -13.41 -10.99
N MET A 30 -5.81 -14.12 -11.34
CA MET A 30 -5.01 -14.91 -10.42
C MET A 30 -4.43 -14.08 -9.28
N ARG A 31 -4.00 -12.86 -9.58
CA ARG A 31 -3.38 -11.99 -8.57
C ARG A 31 -4.41 -11.57 -7.54
N THR A 32 -5.55 -11.08 -7.98
CA THR A 32 -6.65 -10.69 -7.09
C THR A 32 -7.13 -11.88 -6.28
N ALA A 33 -7.28 -13.06 -6.90
CA ALA A 33 -7.73 -14.26 -6.20
C ALA A 33 -6.77 -14.69 -5.07
N VAL A 34 -5.45 -14.69 -5.32
CA VAL A 34 -4.44 -15.02 -4.28
C VAL A 34 -4.43 -13.98 -3.17
N LEU A 35 -4.42 -12.70 -3.51
CA LEU A 35 -4.35 -11.63 -2.50
C LEU A 35 -5.63 -11.47 -1.69
N SER A 36 -6.73 -12.11 -2.10
CA SER A 36 -7.99 -12.16 -1.33
C SER A 36 -8.06 -13.33 -0.35
N THR A 37 -7.02 -14.16 -0.26
CA THR A 37 -7.01 -15.32 0.65
C THR A 37 -6.69 -14.92 2.10
N GLN A 38 -7.08 -15.81 3.05
CA GLN A 38 -6.70 -15.64 4.45
C GLN A 38 -5.17 -15.66 4.61
N ALA A 39 -4.45 -16.49 3.86
CA ALA A 39 -2.98 -16.52 3.87
C ALA A 39 -2.36 -15.18 3.49
N ALA A 40 -2.94 -14.48 2.51
CA ALA A 40 -2.52 -13.13 2.17
C ALA A 40 -2.80 -12.14 3.32
N ALA A 41 -3.99 -12.19 3.90
CA ALA A 41 -4.34 -11.33 5.04
C ALA A 41 -3.39 -11.53 6.23
N ASP A 42 -3.06 -12.78 6.54
CA ASP A 42 -2.14 -13.12 7.63
C ASP A 42 -0.70 -12.64 7.32
N ALA A 43 -0.25 -12.77 6.07
CA ALA A 43 1.07 -12.30 5.64
C ALA A 43 1.21 -10.77 5.70
N PHE A 44 0.19 -10.03 5.27
CA PHE A 44 0.19 -8.56 5.38
C PHE A 44 0.05 -8.09 6.83
N LYS A 45 -0.70 -8.82 7.65
CA LYS A 45 -0.75 -8.54 9.09
C LYS A 45 0.63 -8.73 9.74
N ALA A 46 1.33 -9.82 9.41
CA ALA A 46 2.69 -10.04 9.88
C ALA A 46 3.67 -8.95 9.42
N LEU A 47 3.48 -8.41 8.20
CA LEU A 47 4.25 -7.26 7.72
C LEU A 47 3.95 -5.99 8.55
N GLU A 48 2.69 -5.74 8.92
CA GLU A 48 2.34 -4.60 9.79
C GLU A 48 2.94 -4.71 11.19
N GLU A 49 3.20 -5.94 11.67
CA GLU A 49 3.83 -6.24 12.95
C GLU A 49 5.37 -6.27 12.85
N ASP A 50 5.93 -6.22 11.64
CA ASP A 50 7.38 -6.14 11.43
C ASP A 50 7.93 -4.79 11.91
N ALA A 51 9.00 -4.85 12.71
CA ALA A 51 9.54 -3.67 13.38
C ALA A 51 10.10 -2.62 12.39
N ASP A 52 10.75 -3.06 11.32
CA ASP A 52 11.34 -2.16 10.32
C ASP A 52 10.24 -1.52 9.48
N TYR A 53 9.22 -2.28 9.10
CA TYR A 53 8.08 -1.76 8.36
C TYR A 53 7.27 -0.75 9.19
N ALA A 54 6.99 -1.09 10.45
CA ALA A 54 6.27 -0.20 11.38
C ALA A 54 7.06 1.10 11.64
N SER A 55 8.39 1.00 11.81
CA SER A 55 9.26 2.15 11.99
C SER A 55 9.29 3.06 10.74
N ASN A 56 9.39 2.49 9.55
CA ASN A 56 9.34 3.27 8.30
C ASN A 56 8.00 4.00 8.14
N LEU A 57 6.88 3.38 8.53
CA LEU A 57 5.55 4.01 8.51
C LEU A 57 5.45 5.17 9.51
N GLU A 58 5.94 4.97 10.75
CA GLU A 58 5.94 6.01 11.78
C GLU A 58 6.79 7.20 11.38
N GLU A 59 8.00 6.95 10.86
CA GLU A 59 8.90 7.98 10.38
C GLU A 59 8.31 8.76 9.20
N ALA A 60 7.68 8.08 8.23
CA ALA A 60 7.00 8.73 7.12
C ALA A 60 5.85 9.63 7.59
N GLN A 61 5.06 9.19 8.58
CA GLN A 61 3.99 9.99 9.17
C GLN A 61 4.55 11.23 9.89
N SER A 62 5.63 11.08 10.65
CA SER A 62 6.31 12.17 11.35
C SER A 62 6.85 13.21 10.37
N LEU A 63 7.60 12.78 9.35
CA LEU A 63 8.15 13.65 8.31
C LEU A 63 7.06 14.40 7.54
N GLN A 64 5.94 13.74 7.24
CA GLN A 64 4.80 14.38 6.59
C GLN A 64 4.19 15.47 7.46
N ALA A 65 4.01 15.20 8.76
CA ALA A 65 3.48 16.18 9.71
C ALA A 65 4.43 17.38 9.87
N GLU A 66 5.74 17.12 10.00
CA GLU A 66 6.75 18.17 10.09
C GLU A 66 6.81 19.04 8.82
N ARG A 67 6.79 18.40 7.64
CA ARG A 67 6.77 19.09 6.35
C ARG A 67 5.56 20.00 6.23
N GLN A 68 4.39 19.51 6.63
CA GLN A 68 3.15 20.30 6.63
C GLN A 68 3.26 21.48 7.60
N ALA A 69 3.75 21.27 8.82
CA ALA A 69 3.92 22.33 9.82
C ALA A 69 4.87 23.45 9.32
N ILE A 70 5.99 23.07 8.65
CA ILE A 70 6.92 24.05 8.06
C ILE A 70 6.23 24.83 6.94
N ALA A 71 5.47 24.14 6.07
CA ALA A 71 4.75 24.79 4.96
C ALA A 71 3.69 25.78 5.46
N GLU A 72 2.92 25.39 6.49
CA GLU A 72 1.93 26.26 7.12
C GLU A 72 2.57 27.47 7.79
N LYS A 73 3.68 27.26 8.49
CA LYS A 73 4.43 28.34 9.12
C LYS A 73 4.98 29.33 8.07
N LEU A 74 5.57 28.80 7.00
CA LEU A 74 6.08 29.62 5.88
C LEU A 74 4.96 30.48 5.28
N GLN A 75 3.77 29.88 5.08
CA GLN A 75 2.63 30.62 4.53
C GLN A 75 2.10 31.69 5.47
N LYS A 76 2.02 31.42 6.77
CA LYS A 76 1.47 32.35 7.78
C LYS A 76 2.41 33.52 8.09
N GLU A 77 3.72 33.27 8.05
CA GLU A 77 4.72 34.22 8.51
C GLU A 77 5.54 34.84 7.35
N LEU A 78 5.13 34.60 6.09
CA LEU A 78 5.88 35.00 4.89
C LEU A 78 6.31 36.50 4.88
N GLU A 79 5.43 37.36 5.39
CA GLU A 79 5.69 38.84 5.42
C GLU A 79 6.69 39.27 6.51
N THR A 80 6.89 38.41 7.51
CA THR A 80 7.74 38.69 8.69
C THR A 80 9.09 37.99 8.64
N LEU A 81 9.21 36.93 7.83
CA LEU A 81 10.43 36.16 7.68
C LEU A 81 11.49 36.85 6.82
N SER A 82 12.75 36.70 7.19
CA SER A 82 13.88 37.09 6.34
C SER A 82 14.01 36.17 5.13
N GLN A 83 14.65 36.63 4.07
CA GLN A 83 14.93 35.83 2.86
C GLN A 83 15.71 34.54 3.20
N GLU A 84 16.64 34.63 4.13
CA GLU A 84 17.41 33.47 4.59
C GLU A 84 16.52 32.44 5.30
N GLN A 85 15.61 32.91 6.16
CA GLN A 85 14.64 32.00 6.84
C GLN A 85 13.69 31.35 5.84
N ILE A 86 13.20 32.08 4.86
CA ILE A 86 12.35 31.54 3.78
C ILE A 86 13.11 30.45 3.01
N ALA A 87 14.35 30.76 2.56
CA ALA A 87 15.18 29.83 1.81
C ALA A 87 15.47 28.55 2.62
N LYS A 88 15.76 28.68 3.93
CA LYS A 88 15.95 27.53 4.82
C LYS A 88 14.69 26.68 4.93
N MET A 89 13.55 27.29 5.18
CA MET A 89 12.29 26.56 5.31
C MET A 89 11.90 25.83 4.01
N GLN A 90 12.12 26.47 2.85
CA GLN A 90 11.90 25.85 1.54
C GLN A 90 12.81 24.63 1.34
N LYS A 91 14.09 24.76 1.74
CA LYS A 91 15.03 23.66 1.69
C LYS A 91 14.61 22.51 2.61
N ASP A 92 14.20 22.80 3.84
CA ASP A 92 13.74 21.81 4.79
C ASP A 92 12.51 21.03 4.27
N ILE A 93 11.55 21.74 3.64
CA ILE A 93 10.39 21.12 2.97
C ILE A 93 10.84 20.16 1.85
N GLN A 94 11.82 20.59 1.03
CA GLN A 94 12.34 19.79 -0.07
C GLN A 94 13.08 18.54 0.42
N ASP A 95 13.94 18.71 1.43
CA ASP A 95 14.74 17.59 1.98
C ASP A 95 13.81 16.56 2.63
N LYS A 96 12.83 16.99 3.45
CA LYS A 96 11.80 16.08 3.98
C LYS A 96 10.96 15.39 2.90
N GLY A 97 10.77 16.06 1.75
CA GLY A 97 10.12 15.45 0.59
C GLY A 97 10.92 14.29 0.00
N LYS A 98 12.23 14.40 -0.08
CA LYS A 98 13.12 13.31 -0.55
C LYS A 98 13.16 12.15 0.43
N ASP A 99 13.21 12.45 1.74
CA ASP A 99 13.21 11.42 2.77
C ASP A 99 11.88 10.64 2.75
N LEU A 100 10.76 11.32 2.54
CA LEU A 100 9.45 10.69 2.36
C LEU A 100 9.40 9.79 1.12
N GLU A 101 9.98 10.23 0.00
CA GLU A 101 10.04 9.43 -1.23
C GLU A 101 10.88 8.16 -1.01
N PHE A 102 11.99 8.26 -0.31
CA PHE A 102 12.83 7.12 0.05
C PHE A 102 12.08 6.12 0.95
N LEU A 103 11.40 6.61 2.00
CA LEU A 103 10.61 5.75 2.89
C LEU A 103 9.42 5.11 2.16
N ALA A 104 8.74 5.86 1.29
CA ALA A 104 7.66 5.32 0.47
C ALA A 104 8.16 4.17 -0.42
N GLY A 105 9.35 4.29 -1.00
CA GLY A 105 10.00 3.23 -1.77
C GLY A 105 10.25 1.96 -0.93
N LYS A 106 10.77 2.11 0.30
CA LYS A 106 11.00 0.98 1.22
C LYS A 106 9.69 0.30 1.62
N ILE A 107 8.67 1.09 1.95
CA ILE A 107 7.35 0.58 2.31
C ILE A 107 6.73 -0.20 1.15
N GLN A 108 6.77 0.37 -0.06
CA GLN A 108 6.27 -0.27 -1.27
C GLN A 108 7.02 -1.57 -1.55
N GLN A 109 8.34 -1.56 -1.46
CA GLN A 109 9.15 -2.76 -1.67
C GLN A 109 8.77 -3.89 -0.71
N ALA A 110 8.61 -3.59 0.58
CA ALA A 110 8.21 -4.59 1.57
C ALA A 110 6.81 -5.17 1.29
N GLN A 111 5.88 -4.34 0.81
CA GLN A 111 4.55 -4.79 0.38
C GLN A 111 4.61 -5.68 -0.86
N GLU A 112 5.42 -5.30 -1.86
CA GLU A 112 5.59 -6.08 -3.08
C GLU A 112 6.26 -7.44 -2.80
N GLU A 113 7.30 -7.47 -1.97
CA GLU A 113 7.97 -8.70 -1.55
C GLU A 113 7.01 -9.63 -0.80
N THR A 114 6.18 -9.07 0.09
CA THR A 114 5.14 -9.85 0.79
C THR A 114 4.11 -10.40 -0.16
N ALA A 115 3.60 -9.60 -1.10
CA ALA A 115 2.66 -10.05 -2.12
C ALA A 115 3.27 -11.14 -3.01
N GLN A 116 4.53 -11.00 -3.42
CA GLN A 116 5.23 -11.98 -4.24
C GLN A 116 5.46 -13.30 -3.49
N ARG A 117 5.80 -13.24 -2.20
CA ARG A 117 5.93 -14.42 -1.34
C ARG A 117 4.61 -15.16 -1.25
N VAL A 118 3.52 -14.46 -0.91
CA VAL A 118 2.17 -15.04 -0.85
C VAL A 118 1.80 -15.71 -2.17
N PHE A 119 2.09 -15.05 -3.30
CA PHE A 119 1.80 -15.59 -4.62
C PHE A 119 2.60 -16.85 -4.91
N SER A 120 3.88 -16.88 -4.58
CA SER A 120 4.74 -18.05 -4.81
C SER A 120 4.35 -19.25 -3.95
N GLU A 121 4.02 -19.00 -2.68
CA GLU A 121 3.62 -20.05 -1.72
C GLU A 121 2.26 -20.68 -2.06
N ASN A 122 1.33 -19.87 -2.58
CA ASN A 122 -0.02 -20.32 -2.89
C ASN A 122 -0.25 -20.72 -4.37
N GLY A 123 0.74 -20.50 -5.25
CA GLY A 123 0.57 -20.71 -6.68
C GLY A 123 0.20 -22.14 -7.06
N ALA A 124 0.83 -23.14 -6.46
CA ALA A 124 0.54 -24.55 -6.74
C ALA A 124 -0.87 -24.96 -6.28
N ALA A 125 -1.29 -24.52 -5.10
CA ALA A 125 -2.63 -24.78 -4.58
C ALA A 125 -3.70 -24.14 -5.46
N MET A 126 -3.44 -22.93 -5.93
CA MET A 126 -4.34 -22.22 -6.84
C MET A 126 -4.47 -22.91 -8.19
N GLN A 127 -3.36 -23.34 -8.79
CA GLN A 127 -3.41 -24.08 -10.06
C GLN A 127 -4.26 -25.37 -9.94
N LYS A 128 -4.14 -26.07 -8.81
CA LYS A 128 -4.96 -27.25 -8.52
C LYS A 128 -6.45 -26.89 -8.45
N ILE A 129 -6.81 -25.86 -7.69
CA ILE A 129 -8.21 -25.40 -7.54
C ILE A 129 -8.79 -24.98 -8.90
N ILE A 130 -8.02 -24.27 -9.71
CA ILE A 130 -8.47 -23.88 -11.06
C ILE A 130 -8.69 -25.09 -11.94
N GLY A 131 -7.79 -26.08 -11.90
CA GLY A 131 -7.98 -27.33 -12.63
C GLY A 131 -9.26 -28.06 -12.23
N GLU A 132 -9.57 -28.14 -10.94
CA GLU A 132 -10.79 -28.71 -10.41
C GLU A 132 -12.03 -27.91 -10.84
N LEU A 133 -11.97 -26.58 -10.83
CA LEU A 133 -13.06 -25.71 -11.29
C LEU A 133 -13.35 -25.86 -12.79
N ILE A 134 -12.31 -25.94 -13.63
CA ILE A 134 -12.43 -26.17 -15.07
C ILE A 134 -13.17 -27.49 -15.32
N GLN A 135 -12.76 -28.57 -14.62
CA GLN A 135 -13.40 -29.86 -14.76
C GLN A 135 -14.85 -29.86 -14.26
N ALA A 136 -15.11 -29.29 -13.07
CA ALA A 136 -16.44 -29.25 -12.48
C ALA A 136 -17.44 -28.40 -13.25
N LYS A 137 -17.00 -27.33 -13.89
CA LYS A 137 -17.83 -26.39 -14.63
C LYS A 137 -17.83 -26.64 -16.15
N GLN A 138 -17.10 -27.66 -16.63
CA GLN A 138 -16.95 -27.97 -18.07
C GLN A 138 -16.51 -26.76 -18.92
N ILE A 139 -15.67 -25.90 -18.32
CA ILE A 139 -15.10 -24.74 -19.02
C ILE A 139 -14.12 -25.24 -20.07
N LYS A 140 -14.23 -24.73 -21.30
CA LYS A 140 -13.37 -25.09 -22.44
C LYS A 140 -12.25 -24.08 -22.62
#